data_33b244a787e7496e8efd9babf35ae521
#
_entry.id   33b244a787e7496e8efd9babf35ae521
#
_cell.length_a   1.000
_cell.length_b   1.000
_cell.length_c   1.000
_cell.angle_alpha   90.00
_cell.angle_beta   90.00
_cell.angle_gamma   90.00
#
_symmetry.space_group_name_H-M   'P 1'
#
loop_
_entity.id
_entity.type
_entity.pdbx_description
1 polymer ?
#
loop_
_entity_poly.entity_id
_entity_poly.type
_entity_poly.pdbx_seq_one_letter_code
_entity_poly.pdbx_strand_id
1 'polypeptide(L)'
;MLRIEHLTKVYDDGTRALSDLSFEVTPGEFLVIIGLSGSGKSTLLRCINRLIDPTSGRIYFQGQDVTAAAGPELRAIRRKIGMIFQQFNLVRRALVLTNVLSGRLGYLPPAWAVVNYFPGEVRRQAIADLERVGIAQKAYARADALSGGQQQRVAIARALMQDPQLILADEPVASLDPATSHSVLRYIEELNKKDGITVVCSLHFLSLVRRYGTRIIALRAGQIVFDGRAGEVDEERFRAIYGEDAVEVEIR
;
A
#
# COMPACT_ATOMS: atom_id res chain seq x y z
N MET A 1 -1.34 11.91 -11.30
CA MET A 1 -1.08 11.68 -9.87
C MET A 1 0.27 11.02 -9.66
N LEU A 2 0.46 9.79 -10.15
CA LEU A 2 1.71 9.04 -10.17
C LEU A 2 2.07 8.71 -11.62
N ARG A 3 3.34 8.88 -12.02
CA ARG A 3 3.85 8.50 -13.34
C ARG A 3 5.17 7.77 -13.18
N ILE A 4 5.28 6.64 -13.81
CA ILE A 4 6.45 5.75 -13.82
C ILE A 4 6.95 5.67 -15.25
N GLU A 5 8.26 5.88 -15.43
CA GLU A 5 8.91 5.91 -16.74
C GLU A 5 10.14 4.99 -16.71
N HIS A 6 10.13 3.95 -17.55
CA HIS A 6 11.24 3.03 -17.80
C HIS A 6 11.86 2.45 -16.52
N LEU A 7 11.03 2.17 -15.50
CA LEU A 7 11.48 1.74 -14.18
C LEU A 7 12.08 0.34 -14.22
N THR A 8 13.34 0.25 -13.82
CA THR A 8 14.06 -1.03 -13.71
C THR A 8 14.67 -1.16 -12.32
N LYS A 9 14.59 -2.37 -11.74
CA LYS A 9 15.27 -2.72 -10.49
C LYS A 9 15.99 -4.04 -10.64
N VAL A 10 17.31 -3.99 -10.46
CA VAL A 10 18.18 -5.14 -10.32
C VAL A 10 18.78 -5.11 -8.92
N TYR A 11 18.72 -6.22 -8.20
CA TYR A 11 19.36 -6.37 -6.89
C TYR A 11 20.84 -6.72 -7.03
N ASP A 12 21.59 -6.64 -5.94
CA ASP A 12 23.05 -6.88 -5.94
C ASP A 12 23.43 -8.33 -6.29
N ASP A 13 22.50 -9.27 -6.08
CA ASP A 13 22.64 -10.68 -6.47
C ASP A 13 22.35 -10.93 -7.96
N GLY A 14 22.11 -9.87 -8.74
CA GLY A 14 21.77 -9.93 -10.16
C GLY A 14 20.29 -10.19 -10.45
N THR A 15 19.45 -10.40 -9.44
CA THR A 15 18.00 -10.62 -9.64
C THR A 15 17.33 -9.37 -10.20
N ARG A 16 16.78 -9.49 -11.42
CA ARG A 16 16.01 -8.41 -12.06
C ARG A 16 14.55 -8.50 -11.62
N ALA A 17 14.17 -7.67 -10.64
CA ALA A 17 12.83 -7.66 -10.08
C ALA A 17 11.84 -6.80 -10.88
N LEU A 18 12.31 -5.73 -11.54
CA LEU A 18 11.52 -4.88 -12.44
C LEU A 18 12.33 -4.64 -13.72
N SER A 19 11.64 -4.63 -14.86
CA SER A 19 12.26 -4.50 -16.19
C SER A 19 11.43 -3.55 -17.06
N ASP A 20 11.88 -2.31 -17.17
CA ASP A 20 11.33 -1.29 -18.08
C ASP A 20 9.82 -1.02 -17.91
N LEU A 21 9.37 -0.83 -16.67
CA LEU A 21 7.97 -0.54 -16.39
C LEU A 21 7.63 0.93 -16.68
N SER A 22 6.56 1.16 -17.43
CA SER A 22 6.03 2.51 -17.70
C SER A 22 4.51 2.49 -17.61
N PHE A 23 3.93 3.33 -16.74
CA PHE A 23 2.49 3.54 -16.61
C PHE A 23 2.18 4.79 -15.79
N GLU A 24 0.92 5.23 -15.82
CA GLU A 24 0.43 6.36 -15.04
C GLU A 24 -0.75 5.93 -14.18
N VAL A 25 -0.94 6.64 -13.05
CA VAL A 25 -2.11 6.51 -12.17
C VAL A 25 -2.75 7.87 -12.02
N THR A 26 -4.04 7.96 -12.28
CA THR A 26 -4.81 9.21 -12.20
C THR A 26 -5.24 9.51 -10.75
N PRO A 27 -5.55 10.77 -10.40
CA PRO A 27 -6.11 11.08 -9.08
C PRO A 27 -7.42 10.32 -8.81
N GLY A 28 -7.57 9.75 -7.61
CA GLY A 28 -8.77 9.01 -7.21
C GLY A 28 -8.90 7.61 -7.83
N GLU A 29 -7.93 7.15 -8.60
CA GLU A 29 -7.93 5.80 -9.18
C GLU A 29 -7.67 4.74 -8.11
N PHE A 30 -8.35 3.58 -8.21
CA PHE A 30 -8.04 2.37 -7.46
C PHE A 30 -7.36 1.36 -8.41
N LEU A 31 -6.03 1.45 -8.51
CA LEU A 31 -5.22 0.54 -9.32
C LEU A 31 -4.88 -0.72 -8.51
N VAL A 32 -5.15 -1.89 -9.08
CA VAL A 32 -4.71 -3.15 -8.51
C VAL A 32 -3.55 -3.74 -9.32
N ILE A 33 -2.50 -4.16 -8.62
CA ILE A 33 -1.36 -4.86 -9.20
C ILE A 33 -1.47 -6.33 -8.89
N ILE A 34 -1.49 -7.18 -9.92
CA ILE A 34 -1.59 -8.64 -9.81
C ILE A 34 -0.35 -9.33 -10.39
N GLY A 35 -0.21 -10.62 -10.11
CA GLY A 35 0.87 -11.46 -10.62
C GLY A 35 1.34 -12.47 -9.58
N LEU A 36 2.08 -13.47 -10.02
CA LEU A 36 2.65 -14.52 -9.17
C LEU A 36 3.55 -13.97 -8.04
N SER A 37 3.82 -14.79 -7.03
CA SER A 37 4.88 -14.50 -6.06
C SER A 37 6.22 -14.31 -6.80
N GLY A 38 6.97 -13.27 -6.42
CA GLY A 38 8.22 -12.94 -7.10
C GLY A 38 8.07 -12.15 -8.41
N SER A 39 6.86 -11.81 -8.87
CA SER A 39 6.66 -11.04 -10.12
C SER A 39 7.09 -9.58 -10.06
N GLY A 40 7.47 -9.05 -8.88
CA GLY A 40 7.96 -7.68 -8.70
C GLY A 40 6.99 -6.70 -8.02
N LYS A 41 5.75 -7.12 -7.64
CA LYS A 41 4.71 -6.25 -7.05
C LYS A 41 5.20 -5.45 -5.84
N SER A 42 5.71 -6.14 -4.83
CA SER A 42 6.23 -5.49 -3.61
C SER A 42 7.44 -4.60 -3.89
N THR A 43 8.32 -5.01 -4.82
CA THR A 43 9.46 -4.19 -5.25
C THR A 43 8.99 -2.90 -5.91
N LEU A 44 7.97 -2.97 -6.78
CA LEU A 44 7.37 -1.79 -7.41
C LEU A 44 6.81 -0.81 -6.38
N LEU A 45 5.96 -1.29 -5.45
CA LEU A 45 5.40 -0.44 -4.40
C LEU A 45 6.48 0.21 -3.53
N ARG A 46 7.53 -0.53 -3.19
CA ARG A 46 8.66 -0.02 -2.41
C ARG A 46 9.53 0.96 -3.20
N CYS A 47 9.67 0.79 -4.51
CA CYS A 47 10.33 1.78 -5.37
C CYS A 47 9.51 3.07 -5.47
N ILE A 48 8.17 2.99 -5.58
CA ILE A 48 7.31 4.18 -5.63
C ILE A 48 7.49 5.06 -4.38
N ASN A 49 7.59 4.45 -3.19
CA ASN A 49 7.84 5.17 -1.94
C ASN A 49 9.35 5.36 -1.64
N ARG A 50 10.23 4.98 -2.58
CA ARG A 50 11.70 5.05 -2.40
C ARG A 50 12.22 4.38 -1.11
N LEU A 51 11.53 3.32 -0.63
CA LEU A 51 12.07 2.41 0.37
C LEU A 51 13.16 1.53 -0.24
N ILE A 52 13.12 1.33 -1.55
CA ILE A 52 14.14 0.69 -2.38
C ILE A 52 14.42 1.65 -3.52
N ASP A 53 15.70 1.96 -3.77
CA ASP A 53 16.08 2.77 -4.90
C ASP A 53 16.00 1.95 -6.20
N PRO A 54 15.37 2.46 -7.27
CA PRO A 54 15.43 1.83 -8.58
C PRO A 54 16.85 1.85 -9.13
N THR A 55 17.15 0.92 -10.06
CA THR A 55 18.44 0.90 -10.76
C THR A 55 18.47 1.92 -11.89
N SER A 56 17.33 2.10 -12.58
CA SER A 56 17.14 3.12 -13.63
C SER A 56 15.65 3.45 -13.79
N GLY A 57 15.37 4.46 -14.60
CA GLY A 57 14.03 4.99 -14.78
C GLY A 57 13.67 6.10 -13.81
N ARG A 58 12.45 6.60 -13.90
CA ARG A 58 11.97 7.72 -13.09
C ARG A 58 10.58 7.47 -12.53
N ILE A 59 10.32 8.05 -11.37
CA ILE A 59 9.04 8.05 -10.68
C ILE A 59 8.68 9.48 -10.36
N TYR A 60 7.50 9.91 -10.83
CA TYR A 60 6.96 11.23 -10.53
C TYR A 60 5.70 11.10 -9.69
N PHE A 61 5.65 11.82 -8.60
CA PHE A 61 4.47 11.96 -7.77
C PHE A 61 4.04 13.42 -7.72
N GLN A 62 2.85 13.73 -8.22
CA GLN A 62 2.34 15.11 -8.35
C GLN A 62 3.32 16.05 -9.09
N GLY A 63 3.99 15.55 -10.13
CA GLY A 63 4.97 16.30 -10.91
C GLY A 63 6.37 16.41 -10.27
N GLN A 64 6.55 15.97 -9.02
CA GLN A 64 7.85 15.94 -8.35
C GLN A 64 8.60 14.64 -8.66
N ASP A 65 9.87 14.72 -9.03
CA ASP A 65 10.72 13.55 -9.31
C ASP A 65 11.12 12.87 -7.99
N VAL A 66 10.44 11.77 -7.65
CA VAL A 66 10.70 10.97 -6.45
C VAL A 66 12.09 10.33 -6.50
N THR A 67 12.56 9.97 -7.70
CA THR A 67 13.87 9.29 -7.88
C THR A 67 15.04 10.21 -7.65
N ALA A 68 14.92 11.49 -7.99
CA ALA A 68 15.95 12.51 -7.78
C ALA A 68 15.87 13.15 -6.38
N ALA A 69 14.69 13.14 -5.75
CA ALA A 69 14.47 13.80 -4.46
C ALA A 69 15.37 13.22 -3.36
N ALA A 70 15.85 14.07 -2.47
CA ALA A 70 16.70 13.66 -1.34
C ALA A 70 16.37 14.43 -0.06
N GLY A 71 16.81 13.91 1.07
CA GLY A 71 16.72 14.58 2.36
C GLY A 71 15.32 15.11 2.70
N PRO A 72 15.15 16.43 2.92
CA PRO A 72 13.87 17.04 3.28
C PRO A 72 12.80 16.91 2.22
N GLU A 73 13.16 17.00 0.93
CA GLU A 73 12.26 16.89 -0.20
C GLU A 73 11.62 15.49 -0.27
N LEU A 74 12.44 14.44 -0.20
CA LEU A 74 11.95 13.05 -0.18
C LEU A 74 11.04 12.81 1.04
N ARG A 75 11.39 13.37 2.21
CA ARG A 75 10.50 13.29 3.38
C ARG A 75 9.16 13.98 3.13
N ALA A 76 9.15 15.13 2.47
CA ALA A 76 7.91 15.87 2.14
C ALA A 76 7.02 15.06 1.17
N ILE A 77 7.62 14.40 0.18
CA ILE A 77 6.90 13.49 -0.73
C ILE A 77 6.32 12.31 0.05
N ARG A 78 7.13 11.61 0.86
CA ARG A 78 6.71 10.44 1.64
C ARG A 78 5.60 10.74 2.65
N ARG A 79 5.48 11.95 3.17
CA ARG A 79 4.37 12.37 4.04
C ARG A 79 3.02 12.22 3.35
N LYS A 80 2.96 12.42 2.03
CA LYS A 80 1.74 12.34 1.23
C LYS A 80 1.44 10.94 0.70
N ILE A 81 2.33 9.96 0.98
CA ILE A 81 2.20 8.57 0.53
C ILE A 81 2.08 7.68 1.77
N GLY A 82 0.88 7.21 2.05
CA GLY A 82 0.64 6.21 3.09
C GLY A 82 1.06 4.82 2.61
N MET A 83 1.73 4.03 3.47
CA MET A 83 2.09 2.65 3.13
C MET A 83 1.50 1.66 4.11
N ILE A 84 0.77 0.68 3.58
CA ILE A 84 0.20 -0.46 4.29
C ILE A 84 1.02 -1.69 3.88
N PHE A 85 1.64 -2.36 4.84
CA PHE A 85 2.53 -3.49 4.60
C PHE A 85 1.82 -4.83 4.85
N GLN A 86 2.26 -5.87 4.18
CA GLN A 86 1.78 -7.24 4.36
C GLN A 86 1.95 -7.75 5.80
N GLN A 87 3.07 -7.45 6.46
CA GLN A 87 3.37 -7.87 7.84
C GLN A 87 2.99 -6.81 8.89
N PHE A 88 2.05 -5.90 8.57
CA PHE A 88 1.56 -4.82 9.42
C PHE A 88 2.64 -3.81 9.88
N ASN A 89 3.85 -4.25 10.14
CA ASN A 89 5.01 -3.46 10.62
C ASN A 89 4.67 -2.59 11.84
N LEU A 90 3.93 -3.18 12.81
CA LEU A 90 3.63 -2.52 14.07
C LEU A 90 4.73 -2.78 15.11
N VAL A 91 4.95 -1.80 15.98
CA VAL A 91 5.76 -1.98 17.18
C VAL A 91 4.94 -2.84 18.15
N ARG A 92 5.21 -4.14 18.18
CA ARG A 92 4.37 -5.18 18.81
C ARG A 92 4.05 -4.91 20.27
N ARG A 93 5.05 -4.48 21.06
CA ARG A 93 4.89 -4.22 22.50
C ARG A 93 4.36 -2.82 22.83
N ALA A 94 4.23 -1.92 21.82
CA ALA A 94 3.63 -0.61 22.01
C ALA A 94 2.11 -0.67 21.96
N LEU A 95 1.47 0.37 22.51
CA LEU A 95 0.03 0.55 22.44
C LEU A 95 -0.41 0.79 20.97
N VAL A 96 -1.65 0.40 20.68
CA VAL A 96 -2.30 0.69 19.39
C VAL A 96 -2.23 2.18 19.06
N LEU A 97 -2.63 3.02 20.01
CA LEU A 97 -2.59 4.48 19.84
C LEU A 97 -1.17 4.98 19.52
N THR A 98 -0.13 4.44 20.17
CA THR A 98 1.26 4.82 19.89
C THR A 98 1.68 4.42 18.48
N ASN A 99 1.26 3.25 18.00
CA ASN A 99 1.50 2.82 16.63
C ASN A 99 0.84 3.76 15.62
N VAL A 100 -0.41 4.16 15.85
CA VAL A 100 -1.13 5.10 14.97
C VAL A 100 -0.47 6.47 14.99
N LEU A 101 -0.16 7.02 16.15
CA LEU A 101 0.52 8.31 16.33
C LEU A 101 1.87 8.36 15.59
N SER A 102 2.57 7.22 15.47
CA SER A 102 3.85 7.15 14.73
C SER A 102 3.73 7.58 13.26
N GLY A 103 2.55 7.45 12.65
CA GLY A 103 2.27 7.96 11.30
C GLY A 103 2.44 9.48 11.17
N ARG A 104 2.29 10.23 12.27
CA ARG A 104 2.44 11.69 12.26
C ARG A 104 3.86 12.19 12.50
N LEU A 105 4.82 11.30 12.82
CA LEU A 105 6.20 11.66 13.16
C LEU A 105 6.89 12.50 12.09
N GLY A 106 6.57 12.26 10.81
CA GLY A 106 7.13 13.04 9.72
C GLY A 106 6.78 14.54 9.74
N TYR A 107 5.78 14.96 10.51
CA TYR A 107 5.28 16.34 10.61
C TYR A 107 5.68 17.04 11.91
N LEU A 108 6.23 16.30 12.85
CA LEU A 108 6.56 16.81 14.18
C LEU A 108 8.05 17.10 14.33
N PRO A 109 8.44 18.04 15.19
CA PRO A 109 9.83 18.26 15.55
C PRO A 109 10.46 16.95 16.07
N PRO A 110 11.70 16.60 15.65
CA PRO A 110 12.35 15.35 16.08
C PRO A 110 12.44 15.19 17.60
N ALA A 111 12.64 16.28 18.35
CA ALA A 111 12.68 16.25 19.81
C ALA A 111 11.38 15.70 20.44
N TRP A 112 10.22 15.95 19.83
CA TRP A 112 8.94 15.44 20.33
C TRP A 112 8.83 13.93 20.13
N ALA A 113 9.39 13.41 19.05
CA ALA A 113 9.45 11.97 18.80
C ALA A 113 10.26 11.24 19.90
N VAL A 114 11.39 11.81 20.31
CA VAL A 114 12.27 11.24 21.34
C VAL A 114 11.57 11.13 22.69
N VAL A 115 10.81 12.18 23.08
CA VAL A 115 10.06 12.19 24.35
C VAL A 115 8.64 11.62 24.23
N ASN A 116 8.29 11.03 23.08
CA ASN A 116 6.96 10.47 22.79
C ASN A 116 5.82 11.49 23.06
N TYR A 117 6.08 12.76 22.76
CA TYR A 117 5.11 13.84 22.93
C TYR A 117 4.31 14.04 21.66
N PHE A 118 2.98 13.98 21.76
CA PHE A 118 2.03 14.29 20.71
C PHE A 118 0.99 15.29 21.20
N PRO A 119 0.77 16.41 20.48
CA PRO A 119 -0.27 17.40 20.81
C PRO A 119 -1.65 16.75 20.93
N GLY A 120 -2.52 17.37 21.72
CA GLY A 120 -3.88 16.86 21.94
C GLY A 120 -4.68 16.68 20.66
N GLU A 121 -4.51 17.56 19.67
CA GLU A 121 -5.16 17.45 18.36
C GLU A 121 -4.70 16.22 17.59
N VAL A 122 -3.40 15.93 17.58
CA VAL A 122 -2.83 14.74 16.94
C VAL A 122 -3.37 13.46 17.60
N ARG A 123 -3.53 13.46 18.92
CA ARG A 123 -4.13 12.32 19.64
C ARG A 123 -5.62 12.17 19.32
N ARG A 124 -6.39 13.25 19.22
CA ARG A 124 -7.80 13.19 18.80
C ARG A 124 -7.92 12.65 17.38
N GLN A 125 -7.08 13.12 16.46
CA GLN A 125 -7.05 12.59 15.10
C GLN A 125 -6.75 11.08 15.07
N ALA A 126 -5.77 10.61 15.84
CA ALA A 126 -5.45 9.21 15.94
C ALA A 126 -6.62 8.34 16.43
N ILE A 127 -7.40 8.84 17.42
CA ILE A 127 -8.61 8.14 17.87
C ILE A 127 -9.68 8.15 16.76
N ALA A 128 -9.90 9.27 16.09
CA ALA A 128 -10.85 9.35 14.97
C ALA A 128 -10.47 8.39 13.83
N ASP A 129 -9.18 8.27 13.49
CA ASP A 129 -8.73 7.31 12.48
C ASP A 129 -8.92 5.85 12.94
N LEU A 130 -8.75 5.57 14.24
CA LEU A 130 -9.08 4.25 14.82
C LEU A 130 -10.60 3.97 14.80
N GLU A 131 -11.45 4.99 15.00
CA GLU A 131 -12.90 4.87 14.86
C GLU A 131 -13.30 4.56 13.42
N ARG A 132 -12.70 5.25 12.43
CA ARG A 132 -12.93 5.01 10.99
C ARG A 132 -12.69 3.56 10.59
N VAL A 133 -11.69 2.91 11.18
CA VAL A 133 -11.39 1.49 10.92
C VAL A 133 -12.01 0.53 11.95
N GLY A 134 -12.87 1.03 12.84
CA GLY A 134 -13.68 0.23 13.76
C GLY A 134 -12.87 -0.48 14.87
N ILE A 135 -11.80 0.16 15.41
CA ILE A 135 -10.96 -0.44 16.45
C ILE A 135 -10.57 0.52 17.59
N ALA A 136 -11.26 1.65 17.73
CA ALA A 136 -10.94 2.67 18.74
C ALA A 136 -10.98 2.12 20.18
N GLN A 137 -11.87 1.14 20.47
CA GLN A 137 -11.96 0.49 21.78
C GLN A 137 -10.68 -0.25 22.18
N LYS A 138 -9.77 -0.51 21.25
CA LYS A 138 -8.46 -1.15 21.49
C LYS A 138 -7.30 -0.14 21.53
N ALA A 139 -7.56 1.18 21.52
CA ALA A 139 -6.52 2.22 21.46
C ALA A 139 -5.41 2.04 22.51
N TYR A 140 -5.76 1.59 23.70
CA TYR A 140 -4.84 1.39 24.82
C TYR A 140 -4.40 -0.06 25.02
N ALA A 141 -4.78 -0.98 24.12
CA ALA A 141 -4.26 -2.34 24.12
C ALA A 141 -2.88 -2.36 23.45
N ARG A 142 -2.07 -3.38 23.75
CA ARG A 142 -0.81 -3.64 23.04
C ARG A 142 -1.10 -4.22 21.66
N ALA A 143 -0.26 -3.87 20.68
CA ALA A 143 -0.44 -4.35 19.31
C ALA A 143 -0.27 -5.88 19.18
N ASP A 144 0.56 -6.53 20.01
CA ASP A 144 0.73 -7.98 20.01
C ASP A 144 -0.45 -8.76 20.62
N ALA A 145 -1.37 -8.09 21.30
CA ALA A 145 -2.60 -8.69 21.82
C ALA A 145 -3.77 -8.68 20.80
N LEU A 146 -3.53 -8.20 19.59
CA LEU A 146 -4.54 -8.07 18.55
C LEU A 146 -4.50 -9.24 17.56
N SER A 147 -5.66 -9.62 17.02
CA SER A 147 -5.72 -10.52 15.85
C SER A 147 -5.09 -9.89 14.61
N GLY A 148 -4.73 -10.69 13.58
CA GLY A 148 -4.14 -10.20 12.34
C GLY A 148 -4.98 -9.11 11.66
N GLY A 149 -6.29 -9.31 11.53
CA GLY A 149 -7.19 -8.30 10.97
C GLY A 149 -7.29 -7.02 11.79
N GLN A 150 -7.22 -7.13 13.13
CA GLN A 150 -7.14 -5.96 14.00
C GLN A 150 -5.81 -5.21 13.82
N GLN A 151 -4.68 -5.93 13.72
CA GLN A 151 -3.38 -5.33 13.44
C GLN A 151 -3.37 -4.61 12.08
N GLN A 152 -4.02 -5.19 11.07
CA GLN A 152 -4.13 -4.54 9.76
C GLN A 152 -4.95 -3.25 9.81
N ARG A 153 -6.06 -3.21 10.56
CA ARG A 153 -6.83 -1.97 10.78
C ARG A 153 -5.99 -0.90 11.47
N VAL A 154 -5.14 -1.27 12.43
CA VAL A 154 -4.18 -0.35 13.06
C VAL A 154 -3.17 0.16 12.04
N ALA A 155 -2.66 -0.68 11.14
CA ALA A 155 -1.74 -0.27 10.08
C ALA A 155 -2.40 0.72 9.09
N ILE A 156 -3.69 0.54 8.76
CA ILE A 156 -4.47 1.49 7.96
C ILE A 156 -4.61 2.82 8.71
N ALA A 157 -5.04 2.81 9.97
CA ALA A 157 -5.16 4.04 10.77
C ALA A 157 -3.82 4.79 10.89
N ARG A 158 -2.69 4.08 11.02
CA ARG A 158 -1.36 4.67 10.99
C ARG A 158 -1.05 5.35 9.66
N ALA A 159 -1.45 4.74 8.54
CA ALA A 159 -1.26 5.34 7.22
C ALA A 159 -2.12 6.61 7.05
N LEU A 160 -3.35 6.63 7.59
CA LEU A 160 -4.24 7.79 7.58
C LEU A 160 -3.69 8.99 8.35
N MET A 161 -2.97 8.76 9.44
CA MET A 161 -2.30 9.83 10.21
C MET A 161 -1.34 10.68 9.38
N GLN A 162 -0.90 10.20 8.22
CA GLN A 162 -0.07 10.97 7.28
C GLN A 162 -0.88 11.97 6.44
N ASP A 163 -2.21 11.92 6.49
CA ASP A 163 -3.09 12.65 5.57
C ASP A 163 -2.71 12.38 4.10
N PRO A 164 -2.72 11.08 3.69
CA PRO A 164 -2.13 10.66 2.44
C PRO A 164 -3.00 11.03 1.23
N GLN A 165 -2.37 11.38 0.12
CA GLN A 165 -3.00 11.56 -1.18
C GLN A 165 -2.89 10.30 -2.06
N LEU A 166 -1.95 9.41 -1.71
CA LEU A 166 -1.74 8.10 -2.30
C LEU A 166 -1.56 7.06 -1.19
N ILE A 167 -2.29 5.96 -1.27
CA ILE A 167 -2.05 4.77 -0.45
C ILE A 167 -1.44 3.68 -1.31
N LEU A 168 -0.29 3.17 -0.87
CA LEU A 168 0.35 1.97 -1.39
C LEU A 168 0.05 0.83 -0.43
N ALA A 169 -0.65 -0.21 -0.88
CA ALA A 169 -1.00 -1.36 -0.07
C ALA A 169 -0.35 -2.63 -0.63
N ASP A 170 0.66 -3.14 0.08
CA ASP A 170 1.42 -4.33 -0.29
C ASP A 170 0.77 -5.56 0.35
N GLU A 171 -0.03 -6.29 -0.44
CA GLU A 171 -0.75 -7.50 -0.04
C GLU A 171 -1.51 -7.36 1.30
N PRO A 172 -2.40 -6.36 1.44
CA PRO A 172 -2.95 -5.98 2.75
C PRO A 172 -3.86 -7.04 3.38
N VAL A 173 -4.17 -8.13 2.66
CA VAL A 173 -5.08 -9.20 3.11
C VAL A 173 -4.50 -10.62 3.00
N ALA A 174 -3.24 -10.77 2.63
CA ALA A 174 -2.64 -12.07 2.33
C ALA A 174 -2.64 -13.07 3.51
N SER A 175 -2.66 -12.57 4.75
CA SER A 175 -2.60 -13.40 5.98
C SER A 175 -3.93 -13.41 6.75
N LEU A 176 -5.04 -13.01 6.10
CA LEU A 176 -6.34 -12.84 6.75
C LEU A 176 -7.35 -13.86 6.20
N ASP A 177 -8.33 -14.19 7.04
CA ASP A 177 -9.49 -14.97 6.60
C ASP A 177 -10.36 -14.17 5.61
N PRO A 178 -11.22 -14.84 4.81
CA PRO A 178 -12.02 -14.19 3.77
C PRO A 178 -12.87 -13.02 4.28
N ALA A 179 -13.59 -13.19 5.38
CA ALA A 179 -14.49 -12.17 5.93
C ALA A 179 -13.72 -10.92 6.40
N THR A 180 -12.58 -11.14 7.06
CA THR A 180 -11.67 -10.07 7.48
C THR A 180 -11.03 -9.38 6.27
N SER A 181 -10.66 -10.13 5.22
CA SER A 181 -10.11 -9.58 3.97
C SER A 181 -11.08 -8.61 3.30
N HIS A 182 -12.35 -8.99 3.17
CA HIS A 182 -13.39 -8.09 2.66
C HIS A 182 -13.58 -6.85 3.53
N SER A 183 -13.56 -7.00 4.85
CA SER A 183 -13.66 -5.87 5.78
C SER A 183 -12.51 -4.87 5.59
N VAL A 184 -11.27 -5.37 5.50
CA VAL A 184 -10.07 -4.53 5.30
C VAL A 184 -10.12 -3.79 3.95
N LEU A 185 -10.42 -4.50 2.85
CA LEU A 185 -10.50 -3.90 1.52
C LEU A 185 -11.64 -2.89 1.42
N ARG A 186 -12.76 -3.11 2.11
CA ARG A 186 -13.85 -2.14 2.18
C ARG A 186 -13.41 -0.83 2.83
N TYR A 187 -12.61 -0.86 3.89
CA TYR A 187 -12.05 0.38 4.45
C TYR A 187 -11.17 1.11 3.43
N ILE A 188 -10.31 0.41 2.70
CA ILE A 188 -9.47 1.02 1.66
C ILE A 188 -10.33 1.58 0.51
N GLU A 189 -11.38 0.86 0.11
CA GLU A 189 -12.35 1.33 -0.90
C GLU A 189 -13.09 2.59 -0.43
N GLU A 190 -13.50 2.64 0.84
CA GLU A 190 -14.14 3.83 1.42
C GLU A 190 -13.22 5.04 1.40
N LEU A 191 -11.94 4.89 1.73
CA LEU A 191 -10.94 5.96 1.63
C LEU A 191 -10.79 6.45 0.19
N ASN A 192 -10.81 5.55 -0.79
CA ASN A 192 -10.76 5.92 -2.19
C ASN A 192 -12.03 6.68 -2.63
N LYS A 193 -13.22 6.12 -2.35
CA LYS A 193 -14.49 6.65 -2.86
C LYS A 193 -14.99 7.90 -2.13
N LYS A 194 -14.82 7.97 -0.80
CA LYS A 194 -15.34 9.07 0.02
C LYS A 194 -14.32 10.21 0.16
N ASP A 195 -13.04 9.87 0.32
CA ASP A 195 -11.99 10.87 0.56
C ASP A 195 -11.21 11.21 -0.72
N GLY A 196 -11.46 10.51 -1.84
CA GLY A 196 -10.77 10.74 -3.11
C GLY A 196 -9.30 10.31 -3.11
N ILE A 197 -8.87 9.52 -2.13
CA ILE A 197 -7.48 9.07 -2.02
C ILE A 197 -7.18 8.09 -3.15
N THR A 198 -6.08 8.31 -3.86
CA THR A 198 -5.58 7.38 -4.87
C THR A 198 -5.04 6.12 -4.20
N VAL A 199 -5.33 4.94 -4.75
CA VAL A 199 -4.88 3.67 -4.18
C VAL A 199 -4.13 2.85 -5.23
N VAL A 200 -2.95 2.33 -4.86
CA VAL A 200 -2.23 1.29 -5.60
C VAL A 200 -2.07 0.10 -4.66
N CYS A 201 -2.79 -0.98 -4.96
CA CYS A 201 -2.89 -2.15 -4.08
C CYS A 201 -2.44 -3.42 -4.80
N SER A 202 -1.51 -4.19 -4.22
CA SER A 202 -1.22 -5.52 -4.72
C SER A 202 -2.17 -6.56 -4.12
N LEU A 203 -2.76 -7.41 -4.97
CA LEU A 203 -3.66 -8.48 -4.57
C LEU A 203 -3.32 -9.78 -5.31
N HIS A 204 -3.67 -10.93 -4.70
CA HIS A 204 -3.47 -12.25 -5.30
C HIS A 204 -4.77 -12.91 -5.78
N PHE A 205 -5.91 -12.59 -5.15
CA PHE A 205 -7.19 -13.24 -5.42
C PHE A 205 -8.00 -12.46 -6.45
N LEU A 206 -8.27 -13.08 -7.60
CA LEU A 206 -8.95 -12.42 -8.72
C LEU A 206 -10.38 -11.99 -8.36
N SER A 207 -11.09 -12.72 -7.49
CA SER A 207 -12.39 -12.32 -6.97
C SER A 207 -12.36 -10.95 -6.25
N LEU A 208 -11.34 -10.72 -5.41
CA LEU A 208 -11.13 -9.43 -4.75
C LEU A 208 -10.69 -8.34 -5.75
N VAL A 209 -9.86 -8.71 -6.73
CA VAL A 209 -9.40 -7.80 -7.78
C VAL A 209 -10.58 -7.28 -8.60
N ARG A 210 -11.48 -8.18 -9.05
CA ARG A 210 -12.69 -7.81 -9.80
C ARG A 210 -13.67 -6.97 -8.98
N ARG A 211 -13.71 -7.21 -7.67
CA ARG A 211 -14.65 -6.50 -6.76
C ARG A 211 -14.20 -5.10 -6.42
N TYR A 212 -12.90 -4.86 -6.23
CA TYR A 212 -12.37 -3.60 -5.70
C TYR A 212 -11.57 -2.77 -6.71
N GLY A 213 -10.89 -3.41 -7.68
CA GLY A 213 -10.07 -2.72 -8.66
C GLY A 213 -10.88 -2.02 -9.75
N THR A 214 -10.57 -0.78 -10.07
CA THR A 214 -11.10 -0.10 -11.25
C THR A 214 -10.24 -0.39 -12.49
N ARG A 215 -8.93 -0.51 -12.29
CA ARG A 215 -7.94 -0.88 -13.30
C ARG A 215 -6.95 -1.88 -12.71
N ILE A 216 -6.43 -2.74 -13.55
CA ILE A 216 -5.47 -3.78 -13.19
C ILE A 216 -4.22 -3.61 -14.03
N ILE A 217 -3.06 -3.74 -13.38
CA ILE A 217 -1.78 -4.01 -14.02
C ILE A 217 -1.31 -5.39 -13.58
N ALA A 218 -1.06 -6.29 -14.54
CA ALA A 218 -0.50 -7.60 -14.27
C ALA A 218 1.01 -7.61 -14.53
N LEU A 219 1.75 -8.12 -13.54
CA LEU A 219 3.20 -8.28 -13.62
C LEU A 219 3.58 -9.75 -13.75
N ARG A 220 4.47 -10.06 -14.71
CA ARG A 220 5.12 -11.34 -14.86
C ARG A 220 6.62 -11.12 -15.09
N ALA A 221 7.47 -11.76 -14.27
CA ALA A 221 8.93 -11.63 -14.35
C ALA A 221 9.42 -10.17 -14.43
N GLY A 222 8.81 -9.28 -13.66
CA GLY A 222 9.18 -7.87 -13.60
C GLY A 222 8.70 -7.01 -14.78
N GLN A 223 7.85 -7.52 -15.66
CA GLN A 223 7.30 -6.81 -16.82
C GLN A 223 5.78 -6.68 -16.72
N ILE A 224 5.21 -5.62 -17.33
CA ILE A 224 3.77 -5.49 -17.49
C ILE A 224 3.33 -6.41 -18.64
N VAL A 225 2.45 -7.37 -18.34
CA VAL A 225 1.87 -8.27 -19.34
C VAL A 225 0.41 -7.95 -19.64
N PHE A 226 -0.23 -7.14 -18.79
CA PHE A 226 -1.58 -6.65 -18.97
C PHE A 226 -1.76 -5.30 -18.26
N ASP A 227 -2.49 -4.39 -18.89
CA ASP A 227 -2.95 -3.12 -18.32
C ASP A 227 -4.34 -2.83 -18.87
N GLY A 228 -5.36 -2.85 -18.01
CA GLY A 228 -6.75 -2.69 -18.45
C GLY A 228 -7.75 -2.79 -17.28
N ARG A 229 -9.03 -2.91 -17.61
CA ARG A 229 -10.10 -3.01 -16.61
C ARG A 229 -10.18 -4.42 -16.01
N ALA A 230 -10.66 -4.52 -14.77
CA ALA A 230 -10.80 -5.81 -14.08
C ALA A 230 -11.68 -6.82 -14.84
N GLY A 231 -12.75 -6.35 -15.49
CA GLY A 231 -13.65 -7.20 -16.27
C GLY A 231 -13.07 -7.74 -17.60
N GLU A 232 -11.91 -7.23 -18.03
CA GLU A 232 -11.22 -7.67 -19.25
C GLU A 232 -10.28 -8.86 -19.00
N VAL A 233 -10.07 -9.25 -17.74
CA VAL A 233 -9.27 -10.43 -17.39
C VAL A 233 -10.16 -11.67 -17.55
N ASP A 234 -10.15 -12.24 -18.75
CA ASP A 234 -10.74 -13.53 -19.09
C ASP A 234 -9.84 -14.70 -18.65
N GLU A 235 -10.28 -15.93 -18.94
CA GLU A 235 -9.55 -17.14 -18.55
C GLU A 235 -8.19 -17.28 -19.29
N GLU A 236 -8.10 -16.85 -20.53
CA GLU A 236 -6.86 -16.88 -21.31
C GLU A 236 -5.83 -15.91 -20.73
N ARG A 237 -6.23 -14.68 -20.43
CA ARG A 237 -5.38 -13.68 -19.75
C ARG A 237 -5.01 -14.10 -18.34
N PHE A 238 -5.93 -14.74 -17.62
CA PHE A 238 -5.63 -15.28 -16.30
C PHE A 238 -4.50 -16.33 -16.39
N ARG A 239 -4.58 -17.27 -17.34
CA ARG A 239 -3.52 -18.27 -17.57
C ARG A 239 -2.21 -17.62 -18.01
N ALA A 240 -2.28 -16.60 -18.85
CA ALA A 240 -1.08 -15.86 -19.27
C ALA A 240 -0.37 -15.17 -18.09
N ILE A 241 -1.12 -14.69 -17.09
CA ILE A 241 -0.60 -14.00 -15.90
C ILE A 241 -0.07 -15.01 -14.88
N TYR A 242 -0.85 -16.06 -14.58
CA TYR A 242 -0.60 -16.98 -13.46
C TYR A 242 -0.03 -18.34 -13.88
N GLY A 243 0.07 -18.64 -15.18
CA GLY A 243 0.52 -19.93 -15.75
C GLY A 243 -0.65 -20.85 -16.13
N GLU A 244 -0.36 -21.83 -16.99
CA GLU A 244 -1.39 -22.72 -17.56
C GLU A 244 -2.06 -23.62 -16.51
N ASP A 245 -1.35 -24.00 -15.44
CA ASP A 245 -1.87 -24.84 -14.35
C ASP A 245 -2.58 -24.03 -13.26
N ALA A 246 -2.72 -22.71 -13.41
CA ALA A 246 -3.34 -21.87 -12.39
C ALA A 246 -4.85 -22.10 -12.33
N VAL A 247 -5.34 -22.42 -11.13
CA VAL A 247 -6.76 -22.52 -10.83
C VAL A 247 -7.21 -21.27 -10.09
N GLU A 248 -8.30 -20.65 -10.57
CA GLU A 248 -8.88 -19.49 -9.89
C GLU A 248 -9.49 -19.92 -8.54
N VAL A 249 -8.93 -19.43 -7.45
CA VAL A 249 -9.47 -19.63 -6.10
C VAL A 249 -10.43 -18.49 -5.80
N GLU A 250 -11.72 -18.78 -5.74
CA GLU A 250 -12.75 -17.83 -5.30
C GLU A 250 -12.69 -17.66 -3.77
N ILE A 251 -12.49 -16.46 -3.30
CA ILE A 251 -12.78 -16.05 -1.92
C ILE A 251 -14.24 -15.58 -1.88
N ARG A 252 -15.09 -16.39 -1.26
CA ARG A 252 -16.51 -16.07 -1.01
C ARG A 252 -16.69 -15.40 0.34
#